data_5c987fb1ef1800629ac5a23199248f40
#
_entry.id   5c987fb1ef1800629ac5a23199248f40
#
_cell.length_a   1.000
_cell.length_b   1.000
_cell.length_c   1.000
_cell.angle_alpha   90.00
_cell.angle_beta   90.00
_cell.angle_gamma   90.00
#
_symmetry.space_group_name_H-M   'P 1'
#
loop_
_entity.id
_entity.type
_entity.pdbx_description
1 polymer ?
#
loop_
_entity_poly.entity_id
_entity_poly.type
_entity_poly.pdbx_seq_one_letter_code
_entity_poly.pdbx_strand_id
1 'polypeptide(L)'
;MIFILFLTVVCWGTASVYNQPTPASPATSPAPTASLTPTATVIPPTLTATITPSPSSSPLVTVHTYTATTTPVPPSQSFTVFYHPNDMLYVGDQVSFEVVSPSGLNVKESNLQVQVDPPDGPYLDPANFTAWGIQGRDQATLLWSWDTHDQNPGTHTLAFSVQPQGYDWTEQVTLLPSSDMPPAQADASWASTQTQCCTVYYISNTASERDLSILTSMVDEQARLSIEEMGSDFTQPITVTILPRLLGHGGFSSDEISVSYLDRNYAANSWEMVVHHEMIHDIDGKLGGDFRPTILVEGLAVYMAGGHYKPEPLMPRTAALQEGYLNWYIPLKTLANDFYASQHEIGYMEGASLIEFLVETYGWDSFSAFYRDIHINQGESQSDAINAALKVHFSTSFDQLEQDFVTSLGQESDTSAWVDDVRLTVTYYDTLRRYQQLMDPSAYFRTAWLLDNKTMRERGIVADYLRHPHTPQNLALETLFITANDQGSTQQFSNASQTLEVINLVLDGIEQGTSDPFSVSTLSADYLSISSTLQQMGYEVQSIHTNESTAIVYVTNSQGPNLIELHLKKSGNEWLITP
;
A
#
# COMPACT_ATOMS: atom_id res chain seq x y z
N MET A 1 -27.83 -46.11 37.68
CA MET A 1 -28.89 -45.29 37.09
C MET A 1 -28.78 -43.91 37.75
N ILE A 2 -27.93 -43.05 37.22
CA ILE A 2 -27.73 -41.68 37.71
C ILE A 2 -27.82 -40.79 36.48
N PHE A 3 -28.85 -39.96 36.42
CA PHE A 3 -29.09 -38.93 35.42
C PHE A 3 -28.23 -37.73 35.76
N ILE A 4 -27.39 -37.29 34.82
CA ILE A 4 -26.69 -36.00 34.86
C ILE A 4 -27.40 -35.03 33.92
N LEU A 5 -27.97 -33.98 34.52
CA LEU A 5 -28.64 -32.87 33.86
C LEU A 5 -27.57 -31.91 33.36
N PHE A 6 -27.51 -31.65 32.06
CA PHE A 6 -26.75 -30.52 31.49
C PHE A 6 -27.62 -29.25 31.50
N LEU A 7 -27.21 -28.27 32.30
CA LEU A 7 -27.75 -26.91 32.23
C LEU A 7 -27.02 -26.15 31.14
N THR A 8 -27.72 -25.80 30.07
CA THR A 8 -27.30 -24.82 29.10
C THR A 8 -27.68 -23.42 29.58
N VAL A 9 -26.68 -22.61 29.91
CA VAL A 9 -26.87 -21.17 30.20
C VAL A 9 -26.86 -20.43 28.86
N VAL A 10 -28.03 -19.93 28.48
CA VAL A 10 -28.18 -19.00 27.35
C VAL A 10 -28.03 -17.59 27.89
N CYS A 11 -26.91 -16.93 27.59
CA CYS A 11 -26.76 -15.50 27.83
C CYS A 11 -27.47 -14.73 26.71
N TRP A 12 -28.54 -14.07 27.04
CA TRP A 12 -29.18 -13.05 26.19
C TRP A 12 -28.47 -11.71 26.43
N GLY A 13 -27.72 -11.25 25.44
CA GLY A 13 -27.24 -9.88 25.38
C GLY A 13 -28.35 -9.00 24.84
N THR A 14 -28.77 -8.02 25.62
CA THR A 14 -29.75 -6.99 25.21
C THR A 14 -29.03 -5.96 24.33
N ALA A 15 -29.35 -5.97 23.04
CA ALA A 15 -28.98 -4.88 22.13
C ALA A 15 -29.82 -3.64 22.48
N SER A 16 -29.13 -2.55 22.76
CA SER A 16 -29.74 -1.23 22.97
C SER A 16 -30.04 -0.63 21.59
N VAL A 17 -31.33 -0.48 21.29
CA VAL A 17 -31.80 0.14 20.04
C VAL A 17 -31.77 1.64 20.24
N TYR A 18 -30.90 2.32 19.52
CA TYR A 18 -30.92 3.78 19.38
C TYR A 18 -32.01 4.16 18.38
N ASN A 19 -33.06 4.84 18.87
CA ASN A 19 -34.12 5.44 18.04
C ASN A 19 -33.58 6.72 17.40
N GLN A 20 -33.43 6.73 16.10
CA GLN A 20 -33.27 7.96 15.30
C GLN A 20 -34.66 8.54 14.94
N PRO A 21 -34.82 9.85 14.93
CA PRO A 21 -36.08 10.50 14.52
C PRO A 21 -36.24 10.50 12.99
N THR A 22 -37.43 10.15 12.55
CA THR A 22 -37.87 10.14 11.16
C THR A 22 -37.91 11.56 10.59
N PRO A 23 -37.33 11.84 9.41
CA PRO A 23 -37.51 13.11 8.72
C PRO A 23 -38.85 13.16 7.99
N ALA A 24 -39.50 14.33 8.04
CA ALA A 24 -40.79 14.63 7.44
C ALA A 24 -40.65 14.79 5.91
N SER A 25 -41.63 14.27 5.16
CA SER A 25 -41.75 14.40 3.70
C SER A 25 -41.87 15.87 3.27
N PRO A 26 -41.17 16.31 2.21
CA PRO A 26 -41.41 17.58 1.59
C PRO A 26 -42.50 17.50 0.50
N ALA A 27 -43.28 18.57 0.44
CA ALA A 27 -44.37 18.79 -0.47
C ALA A 27 -43.94 19.03 -1.92
N THR A 28 -44.72 18.51 -2.84
CA THR A 28 -44.61 18.69 -4.29
C THR A 28 -44.88 20.12 -4.74
N SER A 29 -44.06 20.64 -5.66
CA SER A 29 -44.40 21.81 -6.48
C SER A 29 -43.83 21.68 -7.90
N PRO A 30 -44.50 22.23 -8.94
CA PRO A 30 -44.41 21.73 -10.30
C PRO A 30 -43.30 22.35 -11.15
N ALA A 31 -42.90 21.62 -12.21
CA ALA A 31 -41.88 21.96 -13.19
C ALA A 31 -42.23 23.19 -14.06
N PRO A 32 -41.24 23.88 -14.60
CA PRO A 32 -41.34 24.49 -15.91
C PRO A 32 -40.38 23.88 -16.95
N THR A 33 -40.95 23.60 -18.10
CA THR A 33 -40.31 23.21 -19.33
C THR A 33 -39.55 24.37 -19.95
N ALA A 34 -38.26 24.19 -20.29
CA ALA A 34 -37.61 24.95 -21.35
C ALA A 34 -36.43 24.14 -21.95
N SER A 35 -36.59 23.82 -23.19
CA SER A 35 -35.57 23.26 -24.09
C SER A 35 -34.56 24.34 -24.48
N LEU A 36 -33.28 24.10 -24.31
CA LEU A 36 -32.20 24.72 -25.11
C LEU A 36 -31.03 23.73 -25.21
N THR A 37 -30.73 23.36 -26.41
CA THR A 37 -29.58 22.57 -26.83
C THR A 37 -28.32 23.44 -26.75
N PRO A 38 -27.22 23.04 -26.09
CA PRO A 38 -25.94 23.63 -26.35
C PRO A 38 -25.05 22.71 -27.18
N THR A 39 -24.43 23.30 -28.13
CA THR A 39 -23.39 22.81 -29.03
C THR A 39 -22.18 22.35 -28.24
N ALA A 40 -21.74 21.14 -28.45
CA ALA A 40 -20.52 20.60 -27.84
C ALA A 40 -19.28 21.35 -28.33
N THR A 41 -18.61 22.03 -27.42
CA THR A 41 -17.24 22.54 -27.63
C THR A 41 -16.30 21.50 -27.04
N VAL A 42 -15.50 20.89 -27.88
CA VAL A 42 -14.44 19.95 -27.51
C VAL A 42 -13.36 20.75 -26.80
N ILE A 43 -13.17 20.51 -25.51
CA ILE A 43 -12.02 21.01 -24.75
C ILE A 43 -10.95 19.91 -24.76
N PRO A 44 -9.69 20.21 -25.13
CA PRO A 44 -8.61 19.24 -25.08
C PRO A 44 -8.26 18.88 -23.62
N PRO A 45 -7.74 17.67 -23.34
CA PRO A 45 -7.42 17.24 -21.99
C PRO A 45 -6.35 18.14 -21.37
N THR A 46 -6.67 18.66 -20.20
CA THR A 46 -5.73 19.46 -19.39
C THR A 46 -4.68 18.51 -18.81
N LEU A 47 -3.44 18.74 -19.15
CA LEU A 47 -2.28 18.06 -18.56
C LEU A 47 -2.28 18.32 -17.05
N THR A 48 -2.29 17.28 -16.26
CA THR A 48 -2.09 17.32 -14.81
C THR A 48 -0.75 17.96 -14.51
N ALA A 49 -0.74 19.08 -13.81
CA ALA A 49 0.48 19.76 -13.43
C ALA A 49 1.23 18.92 -12.40
N THR A 50 2.36 18.37 -12.80
CA THR A 50 3.33 17.76 -11.87
C THR A 50 3.88 18.86 -10.96
N ILE A 51 3.56 18.80 -9.67
CA ILE A 51 4.10 19.72 -8.67
C ILE A 51 5.54 19.30 -8.39
N THR A 52 6.49 20.14 -8.80
CA THR A 52 7.90 19.97 -8.46
C THR A 52 8.14 20.57 -7.07
N PRO A 53 8.55 19.79 -6.05
CA PRO A 53 8.88 20.36 -4.75
C PRO A 53 10.18 21.16 -4.83
N SER A 54 10.15 22.40 -4.33
CA SER A 54 11.33 23.23 -4.10
C SER A 54 12.03 22.80 -2.79
N PRO A 55 13.36 22.73 -2.72
CA PRO A 55 14.04 22.27 -1.51
C PRO A 55 13.99 23.33 -0.42
N SER A 56 13.25 23.06 0.65
CA SER A 56 13.29 23.84 1.89
C SER A 56 14.03 23.05 2.96
N SER A 57 15.04 23.66 3.55
CA SER A 57 15.82 23.13 4.66
C SER A 57 15.05 23.31 5.98
N SER A 58 14.62 22.23 6.60
CA SER A 58 14.04 22.21 7.94
C SER A 58 14.80 21.27 8.90
N PRO A 59 14.81 21.51 10.20
CA PRO A 59 15.72 20.86 11.14
C PRO A 59 15.35 19.41 11.39
N LEU A 60 16.39 18.57 11.35
CA LEU A 60 16.34 17.14 11.59
C LEU A 60 15.84 16.81 13.01
N VAL A 61 14.77 16.04 13.07
CA VAL A 61 14.54 15.13 14.17
C VAL A 61 15.59 14.03 14.08
N THR A 62 16.34 13.80 15.15
CA THR A 62 17.48 12.89 15.20
C THR A 62 16.99 11.44 15.08
N VAL A 63 16.86 10.97 13.86
CA VAL A 63 16.91 9.56 13.56
C VAL A 63 18.38 9.17 13.66
N HIS A 64 18.71 8.14 14.42
CA HIS A 64 20.07 7.64 14.51
C HIS A 64 20.52 7.18 13.12
N THR A 65 21.17 8.08 12.39
CA THR A 65 21.82 7.78 11.12
C THR A 65 23.14 7.08 11.41
N TYR A 66 23.20 5.79 11.16
CA TYR A 66 24.48 5.10 11.04
C TYR A 66 25.15 5.57 9.76
N THR A 67 26.17 6.41 9.89
CA THR A 67 26.99 6.86 8.76
C THR A 67 27.93 5.73 8.39
N ALA A 68 27.56 4.94 7.39
CA ALA A 68 28.52 4.09 6.71
C ALA A 68 29.48 4.99 5.92
N THR A 69 30.76 4.98 6.28
CA THR A 69 31.82 5.63 5.52
C THR A 69 32.02 4.84 4.23
N THR A 70 31.30 5.22 3.19
CA THR A 70 31.47 4.62 1.86
C THR A 70 32.64 5.29 1.16
N THR A 71 33.65 4.49 0.80
CA THR A 71 34.62 4.88 -0.21
C THR A 71 33.86 5.22 -1.48
N PRO A 72 34.12 6.35 -2.18
CA PRO A 72 33.39 6.70 -3.41
C PRO A 72 33.55 5.58 -4.44
N VAL A 73 32.49 4.86 -4.71
CA VAL A 73 32.41 3.89 -5.82
C VAL A 73 32.29 4.70 -7.12
N PRO A 74 32.98 4.34 -8.20
CA PRO A 74 32.85 5.04 -9.47
C PRO A 74 31.36 5.09 -9.90
N PRO A 75 30.87 6.20 -10.45
CA PRO A 75 29.45 6.39 -10.80
C PRO A 75 28.85 5.27 -11.67
N SER A 76 29.66 4.66 -12.53
CA SER A 76 29.25 3.52 -13.39
C SER A 76 28.87 2.23 -12.65
N GLN A 77 29.15 2.14 -11.34
CA GLN A 77 28.85 0.96 -10.52
C GLN A 77 27.71 1.21 -9.52
N SER A 78 27.02 2.32 -9.61
CA SER A 78 26.03 2.74 -8.61
C SER A 78 24.61 2.89 -9.14
N PHE A 79 24.36 2.62 -10.42
CA PHE A 79 23.00 2.45 -10.94
C PHE A 79 22.44 1.12 -10.42
N THR A 80 21.17 1.15 -9.97
CA THR A 80 20.45 -0.06 -9.55
C THR A 80 19.45 -0.43 -10.63
N VAL A 81 19.44 -1.69 -11.06
CA VAL A 81 18.47 -2.18 -12.05
C VAL A 81 17.51 -3.15 -11.36
N PHE A 82 16.23 -2.88 -11.47
CA PHE A 82 15.17 -3.83 -11.12
C PHE A 82 14.54 -4.35 -12.40
N TYR A 83 14.33 -5.64 -12.43
CA TYR A 83 13.66 -6.36 -13.53
C TYR A 83 12.23 -6.67 -13.13
N HIS A 84 11.32 -6.58 -14.07
CA HIS A 84 9.96 -7.03 -13.89
C HIS A 84 9.55 -7.95 -15.03
N PRO A 85 9.06 -9.14 -14.70
CA PRO A 85 8.75 -9.68 -13.36
C PRO A 85 9.96 -9.68 -12.43
N ASN A 86 9.76 -9.38 -11.15
CA ASN A 86 10.84 -9.24 -10.17
C ASN A 86 11.13 -10.57 -9.44
N ASP A 87 11.42 -11.61 -10.22
CA ASP A 87 11.84 -12.94 -9.81
C ASP A 87 12.38 -13.70 -11.04
N MET A 88 12.09 -15.00 -11.16
CA MET A 88 12.51 -15.81 -12.32
C MET A 88 11.89 -15.28 -13.62
N LEU A 89 12.72 -15.17 -14.65
CA LEU A 89 12.29 -14.82 -16.00
C LEU A 89 12.21 -16.07 -16.88
N TYR A 90 11.17 -16.15 -17.70
CA TYR A 90 10.96 -17.26 -18.62
C TYR A 90 10.92 -16.75 -20.07
N VAL A 91 11.30 -17.63 -20.99
CA VAL A 91 11.07 -17.38 -22.42
C VAL A 91 9.58 -17.14 -22.65
N GLY A 92 9.24 -16.03 -23.29
CA GLY A 92 7.87 -15.58 -23.50
C GLY A 92 7.46 -14.39 -22.62
N ASP A 93 8.26 -14.01 -21.64
CA ASP A 93 8.00 -12.82 -20.84
C ASP A 93 8.22 -11.52 -21.62
N GLN A 94 7.43 -10.51 -21.31
CA GLN A 94 7.69 -9.12 -21.67
C GLN A 94 8.32 -8.43 -20.47
N VAL A 95 9.62 -8.17 -20.55
CA VAL A 95 10.42 -7.69 -19.41
C VAL A 95 10.49 -6.18 -19.39
N SER A 96 10.25 -5.60 -18.23
CA SER A 96 10.43 -4.18 -17.92
C SER A 96 11.70 -3.97 -17.08
N PHE A 97 12.21 -2.74 -17.12
CA PHE A 97 13.38 -2.34 -16.33
C PHE A 97 13.09 -1.02 -15.61
N GLU A 98 13.41 -0.97 -14.32
CA GLU A 98 13.60 0.27 -13.59
C GLU A 98 15.10 0.46 -13.37
N VAL A 99 15.67 1.52 -13.93
CA VAL A 99 17.08 1.87 -13.74
C VAL A 99 17.15 3.13 -12.90
N VAL A 100 17.50 2.96 -11.63
CA VAL A 100 17.54 4.03 -10.63
C VAL A 100 18.92 4.65 -10.58
N SER A 101 18.98 5.97 -10.67
CA SER A 101 20.25 6.68 -10.58
C SER A 101 20.75 6.74 -9.13
N PRO A 102 22.07 6.76 -8.91
CA PRO A 102 22.63 6.98 -7.60
C PRO A 102 22.25 8.37 -7.08
N SER A 103 22.02 8.46 -5.76
CA SER A 103 21.67 9.72 -5.11
C SER A 103 22.70 10.82 -5.38
N GLY A 104 22.21 11.99 -5.80
CA GLY A 104 23.06 13.17 -6.08
C GLY A 104 23.71 13.18 -7.47
N LEU A 105 23.53 12.13 -8.27
CA LEU A 105 23.94 12.16 -9.67
C LEU A 105 22.92 12.93 -10.50
N ASN A 106 23.38 13.93 -11.28
CA ASN A 106 22.49 14.66 -12.19
C ASN A 106 22.32 13.87 -13.50
N VAL A 107 21.17 13.23 -13.65
CA VAL A 107 20.76 12.49 -14.85
C VAL A 107 19.60 13.17 -15.60
N LYS A 108 19.21 14.38 -15.20
CA LYS A 108 18.26 15.19 -15.96
C LYS A 108 18.81 15.42 -17.36
N GLU A 109 17.97 15.31 -18.37
CA GLU A 109 18.37 15.39 -19.79
C GLU A 109 19.21 14.19 -20.29
N SER A 110 19.30 13.10 -19.51
CA SER A 110 19.96 11.87 -19.92
C SER A 110 18.95 10.85 -20.40
N ASN A 111 19.38 10.01 -21.33
CA ASN A 111 18.64 8.83 -21.71
C ASN A 111 19.45 7.56 -21.45
N LEU A 112 18.72 6.51 -21.16
CA LEU A 112 19.23 5.15 -21.03
C LEU A 112 19.00 4.40 -22.33
N GLN A 113 20.05 3.72 -22.82
CA GLN A 113 19.97 2.74 -23.90
C GLN A 113 20.35 1.36 -23.34
N VAL A 114 19.64 0.34 -23.78
CA VAL A 114 19.94 -1.06 -23.42
C VAL A 114 20.10 -1.88 -24.69
N GLN A 115 21.20 -2.65 -24.79
CA GLN A 115 21.43 -3.61 -25.87
C GLN A 115 21.43 -5.02 -25.28
N VAL A 116 20.67 -5.91 -25.90
CA VAL A 116 20.62 -7.33 -25.53
C VAL A 116 21.70 -8.05 -26.32
N ASP A 117 22.50 -8.89 -25.67
CA ASP A 117 23.56 -9.73 -26.27
C ASP A 117 24.47 -8.98 -27.26
N PRO A 118 25.19 -7.93 -26.82
CA PRO A 118 26.08 -7.17 -27.68
C PRO A 118 27.21 -8.06 -28.23
N PRO A 119 27.79 -7.75 -29.44
CA PRO A 119 27.50 -6.53 -30.21
C PRO A 119 26.34 -6.66 -31.20
N ASP A 120 25.84 -7.87 -31.47
CA ASP A 120 24.97 -8.14 -32.62
C ASP A 120 23.47 -8.13 -32.25
N GLY A 121 23.14 -8.15 -30.98
CA GLY A 121 21.76 -8.18 -30.51
C GLY A 121 21.05 -6.81 -30.58
N PRO A 122 19.70 -6.80 -30.41
CA PRO A 122 18.90 -5.62 -30.61
C PRO A 122 19.09 -4.58 -29.49
N TYR A 123 18.89 -3.29 -29.86
CA TYR A 123 18.67 -2.24 -28.89
C TYR A 123 17.20 -2.18 -28.52
N LEU A 124 16.93 -1.99 -27.23
CA LEU A 124 15.59 -1.68 -26.71
C LEU A 124 15.31 -0.18 -26.93
N ASP A 125 14.02 0.18 -26.89
CA ASP A 125 13.63 1.58 -26.98
C ASP A 125 14.24 2.38 -25.82
N PRO A 126 14.86 3.55 -26.08
CA PRO A 126 15.52 4.31 -25.04
C PRO A 126 14.51 4.95 -24.08
N ALA A 127 14.90 5.12 -22.81
CA ALA A 127 14.11 5.80 -21.81
C ALA A 127 14.85 7.00 -21.20
N ASN A 128 14.11 8.09 -20.93
CA ASN A 128 14.66 9.23 -20.22
C ASN A 128 14.58 9.01 -18.71
N PHE A 129 15.53 9.60 -17.97
CA PHE A 129 15.42 9.69 -16.52
C PHE A 129 14.39 10.75 -16.13
N THR A 130 13.40 10.33 -15.35
CA THR A 130 12.32 11.17 -14.84
C THR A 130 12.08 10.89 -13.37
N ALA A 131 11.37 11.78 -12.67
CA ALA A 131 10.94 11.54 -11.30
C ALA A 131 9.93 10.38 -11.28
N TRP A 132 10.15 9.41 -10.38
CA TRP A 132 9.30 8.24 -10.20
C TRP A 132 8.79 8.15 -8.78
N GLY A 133 7.51 7.77 -8.66
CA GLY A 133 6.81 7.58 -7.39
C GLY A 133 6.62 8.87 -6.59
N ILE A 134 6.02 8.76 -5.43
CA ILE A 134 5.76 9.88 -4.50
C ILE A 134 7.09 10.54 -4.06
N GLN A 135 8.14 9.74 -3.91
CA GLN A 135 9.47 10.24 -3.52
C GLN A 135 10.16 11.03 -4.65
N GLY A 136 9.74 10.86 -5.90
CA GLY A 136 10.33 11.55 -7.04
C GLY A 136 11.78 11.14 -7.32
N ARG A 137 12.16 9.85 -7.10
CA ARG A 137 13.51 9.37 -7.41
C ARG A 137 13.79 9.44 -8.91
N ASP A 138 15.01 9.83 -9.30
CA ASP A 138 15.42 9.86 -10.70
C ASP A 138 15.57 8.42 -11.22
N GLN A 139 14.72 8.04 -12.20
CA GLN A 139 14.61 6.69 -12.74
C GLN A 139 14.36 6.73 -14.25
N ALA A 140 15.01 5.83 -14.99
CA ALA A 140 14.64 5.49 -16.35
C ALA A 140 13.83 4.19 -16.35
N THR A 141 12.60 4.24 -16.89
CA THR A 141 11.66 3.10 -16.89
C THR A 141 11.42 2.65 -18.33
N LEU A 142 11.74 1.38 -18.61
CA LEU A 142 11.49 0.71 -19.89
C LEU A 142 10.36 -0.30 -19.68
N LEU A 143 9.12 0.08 -20.00
CA LEU A 143 7.96 -0.77 -19.79
C LEU A 143 7.87 -1.82 -20.90
N TRP A 144 7.93 -3.12 -20.52
CA TRP A 144 7.73 -4.28 -21.40
C TRP A 144 8.52 -4.16 -22.72
N SER A 145 9.74 -3.65 -22.62
CA SER A 145 10.59 -3.30 -23.76
C SER A 145 11.38 -4.50 -24.31
N TRP A 146 11.61 -5.53 -23.50
CA TRP A 146 12.27 -6.74 -23.93
C TRP A 146 11.27 -7.88 -24.05
N ASP A 147 10.85 -8.16 -25.30
CA ASP A 147 10.05 -9.33 -25.63
C ASP A 147 10.98 -10.55 -25.77
N THR A 148 10.76 -11.56 -24.94
CA THR A 148 11.61 -12.76 -24.89
C THR A 148 11.03 -13.95 -25.64
N HIS A 149 9.92 -13.80 -26.42
CA HIS A 149 9.27 -14.92 -27.12
C HIS A 149 10.21 -15.66 -28.09
N ASP A 150 11.05 -14.91 -28.81
CA ASP A 150 11.98 -15.45 -29.78
C ASP A 150 13.39 -15.67 -29.21
N GLN A 151 13.55 -15.53 -27.89
CA GLN A 151 14.84 -15.73 -27.22
C GLN A 151 15.07 -17.21 -26.88
N ASN A 152 16.33 -17.61 -26.81
CA ASN A 152 16.69 -18.94 -26.32
C ASN A 152 16.75 -18.92 -24.78
N PRO A 153 16.38 -20.02 -24.11
CA PRO A 153 16.67 -20.14 -22.68
C PRO A 153 18.18 -20.14 -22.42
N GLY A 154 18.61 -19.51 -21.34
CA GLY A 154 20.01 -19.38 -20.97
C GLY A 154 20.36 -18.00 -20.44
N THR A 155 21.65 -17.74 -20.31
CA THR A 155 22.16 -16.45 -19.83
C THR A 155 22.29 -15.47 -20.98
N HIS A 156 21.68 -14.30 -20.83
CA HIS A 156 21.75 -13.16 -21.73
C HIS A 156 22.54 -12.03 -21.08
N THR A 157 23.28 -11.28 -21.89
CA THR A 157 24.01 -10.09 -21.45
C THR A 157 23.23 -8.85 -21.84
N LEU A 158 22.97 -7.98 -20.88
CA LEU A 158 22.35 -6.68 -21.08
C LEU A 158 23.42 -5.59 -20.92
N ALA A 159 23.68 -4.81 -21.96
CA ALA A 159 24.58 -3.68 -21.91
C ALA A 159 23.79 -2.39 -21.78
N PHE A 160 24.01 -1.68 -20.70
CA PHE A 160 23.38 -0.40 -20.37
C PHE A 160 24.32 0.75 -20.68
N SER A 161 23.77 1.83 -21.23
CA SER A 161 24.52 3.05 -21.55
C SER A 161 23.67 4.28 -21.23
N VAL A 162 24.21 5.23 -20.44
CA VAL A 162 23.56 6.50 -20.11
C VAL A 162 24.23 7.62 -20.88
N GLN A 163 23.48 8.27 -21.78
CA GLN A 163 23.98 9.32 -22.65
C GLN A 163 23.37 10.68 -22.29
N PRO A 164 24.11 11.81 -22.40
CA PRO A 164 25.46 11.95 -22.97
C PRO A 164 26.60 11.69 -21.97
N GLN A 165 26.34 11.31 -20.70
CA GLN A 165 27.37 11.20 -19.66
C GLN A 165 28.38 10.07 -19.89
N GLY A 166 28.02 9.05 -20.67
CA GLY A 166 28.90 7.92 -20.99
C GLY A 166 29.12 6.96 -19.84
N TYR A 167 28.08 6.71 -19.03
CA TYR A 167 28.12 5.63 -18.03
C TYR A 167 27.70 4.32 -18.69
N ASP A 168 28.59 3.34 -18.71
CA ASP A 168 28.36 2.06 -19.34
C ASP A 168 28.61 0.92 -18.34
N TRP A 169 27.73 -0.09 -18.33
CA TRP A 169 27.91 -1.33 -17.57
C TRP A 169 27.14 -2.47 -18.23
N THR A 170 27.39 -3.69 -17.76
CA THR A 170 26.69 -4.88 -18.24
C THR A 170 26.16 -5.69 -17.07
N GLU A 171 25.01 -6.33 -17.28
CA GLU A 171 24.42 -7.29 -16.36
C GLU A 171 24.13 -8.59 -17.09
N GLN A 172 24.03 -9.69 -16.33
CA GLN A 172 23.64 -10.97 -16.86
C GLN A 172 22.29 -11.39 -16.28
N VAL A 173 21.40 -11.79 -17.16
CA VAL A 173 20.05 -12.24 -16.84
C VAL A 173 19.84 -13.63 -17.39
N THR A 174 19.22 -14.52 -16.61
CA THR A 174 18.91 -15.88 -17.05
C THR A 174 17.45 -16.00 -17.41
N LEU A 175 17.16 -16.44 -18.65
CA LEU A 175 15.84 -16.86 -19.07
C LEU A 175 15.71 -18.38 -18.88
N LEU A 176 14.71 -18.79 -18.12
CA LEU A 176 14.35 -20.20 -17.97
C LEU A 176 13.49 -20.65 -19.17
N PRO A 177 13.47 -21.96 -19.50
CA PRO A 177 12.52 -22.48 -20.48
C PRO A 177 11.07 -22.19 -20.04
N SER A 178 10.19 -21.82 -20.98
CA SER A 178 8.77 -21.64 -20.69
C SER A 178 8.09 -22.89 -20.11
N SER A 179 8.63 -24.09 -20.44
CA SER A 179 8.16 -25.38 -19.88
C SER A 179 8.40 -25.53 -18.38
N ASP A 180 9.28 -24.73 -17.81
CA ASP A 180 9.64 -24.79 -16.39
C ASP A 180 8.77 -23.83 -15.54
N MET A 181 7.93 -23.03 -16.20
CA MET A 181 6.98 -22.14 -15.51
C MET A 181 5.96 -22.97 -14.71
N PRO A 182 5.68 -22.62 -13.46
CA PRO A 182 4.67 -23.30 -12.66
C PRO A 182 3.30 -23.29 -13.35
N PRO A 183 2.54 -24.41 -13.38
CA PRO A 183 1.27 -24.49 -14.10
C PRO A 183 0.27 -23.38 -13.74
N ALA A 184 0.14 -23.04 -12.46
CA ALA A 184 -0.77 -21.98 -12.03
C ALA A 184 -0.41 -20.60 -12.63
N GLN A 185 0.88 -20.33 -12.87
CA GLN A 185 1.32 -19.09 -13.53
C GLN A 185 1.18 -19.17 -15.05
N ALA A 186 1.52 -20.33 -15.64
CA ALA A 186 1.43 -20.53 -17.09
C ALA A 186 0.00 -20.40 -17.62
N ASP A 187 -0.99 -20.83 -16.83
CA ASP A 187 -2.42 -20.79 -17.16
C ASP A 187 -3.13 -19.52 -16.65
N ALA A 188 -2.41 -18.63 -15.96
CA ALA A 188 -2.98 -17.40 -15.42
C ALA A 188 -3.25 -16.38 -16.51
N SER A 189 -4.38 -15.69 -16.38
CA SER A 189 -4.80 -14.64 -17.32
C SER A 189 -5.70 -13.62 -16.65
N TRP A 190 -5.81 -12.44 -17.24
CA TRP A 190 -6.79 -11.45 -16.83
C TRP A 190 -8.20 -11.95 -17.07
N ALA A 191 -9.04 -11.83 -16.06
CA ALA A 191 -10.47 -12.10 -16.12
C ALA A 191 -11.25 -10.93 -15.52
N SER A 192 -12.56 -10.87 -15.82
CA SER A 192 -13.42 -9.82 -15.27
C SER A 192 -14.82 -10.32 -14.99
N THR A 193 -15.49 -9.64 -14.05
CA THR A 193 -16.91 -9.82 -13.77
C THR A 193 -17.57 -8.47 -13.56
N GLN A 194 -18.88 -8.41 -13.82
CA GLN A 194 -19.71 -7.24 -13.57
C GLN A 194 -20.42 -7.40 -12.24
N THR A 195 -20.43 -6.34 -11.44
CA THR A 195 -21.21 -6.23 -10.22
C THR A 195 -22.29 -5.16 -10.37
N GLN A 196 -22.98 -4.78 -9.29
CA GLN A 196 -23.98 -3.72 -9.36
C GLN A 196 -23.35 -2.35 -9.61
N CYS A 197 -22.19 -2.08 -8.98
CA CYS A 197 -21.49 -0.81 -9.12
C CYS A 197 -20.42 -0.83 -10.22
N CYS A 198 -19.80 -1.99 -10.46
CA CYS A 198 -18.41 -1.99 -10.88
C CYS A 198 -18.10 -3.05 -11.92
N THR A 199 -17.04 -2.80 -12.71
CA THR A 199 -16.32 -3.84 -13.42
C THR A 199 -15.13 -4.28 -12.58
N VAL A 200 -15.13 -5.53 -12.12
CA VAL A 200 -14.06 -6.08 -11.30
C VAL A 200 -13.14 -6.92 -12.18
N TYR A 201 -11.85 -6.54 -12.25
CA TYR A 201 -10.81 -7.32 -12.92
C TYR A 201 -9.96 -8.06 -11.88
N TYR A 202 -9.51 -9.23 -12.24
CA TYR A 202 -8.65 -10.09 -11.42
C TYR A 202 -7.78 -10.97 -12.30
N ILE A 203 -6.79 -11.63 -11.72
CA ILE A 203 -5.97 -12.63 -12.41
C ILE A 203 -6.45 -14.03 -11.98
N SER A 204 -6.69 -14.91 -12.95
CA SER A 204 -7.09 -16.30 -12.69
C SER A 204 -5.97 -17.07 -11.95
N ASN A 205 -6.32 -18.19 -11.32
CA ASN A 205 -5.44 -19.03 -10.49
C ASN A 205 -4.82 -18.30 -9.27
N THR A 206 -5.47 -17.24 -8.79
CA THR A 206 -5.05 -16.49 -7.58
C THR A 206 -6.12 -16.56 -6.49
N ALA A 207 -5.78 -16.11 -5.29
CA ALA A 207 -6.74 -16.02 -4.17
C ALA A 207 -7.98 -15.21 -4.53
N SER A 208 -7.85 -14.18 -5.37
CA SER A 208 -8.97 -13.35 -5.81
C SER A 208 -9.98 -14.13 -6.67
N GLU A 209 -9.56 -15.09 -7.49
CA GLU A 209 -10.49 -15.96 -8.20
C GLU A 209 -11.22 -16.93 -7.25
N ARG A 210 -10.47 -17.55 -6.32
CA ARG A 210 -11.03 -18.45 -5.31
C ARG A 210 -12.15 -17.78 -4.51
N ASP A 211 -11.94 -16.53 -4.09
CA ASP A 211 -12.82 -15.81 -3.18
C ASP A 211 -13.71 -14.79 -3.90
N LEU A 212 -13.79 -14.85 -5.24
CA LEU A 212 -14.41 -13.84 -6.10
C LEU A 212 -15.84 -13.44 -5.69
N SER A 213 -16.66 -14.42 -5.29
CA SER A 213 -18.06 -14.15 -4.90
C SER A 213 -18.17 -13.31 -3.63
N ILE A 214 -17.24 -13.48 -2.69
CA ILE A 214 -17.16 -12.70 -1.46
C ILE A 214 -16.66 -11.30 -1.81
N LEU A 215 -15.56 -11.20 -2.57
CA LEU A 215 -14.94 -9.93 -2.93
C LEU A 215 -15.88 -9.03 -3.73
N THR A 216 -16.63 -9.58 -4.69
CA THR A 216 -17.59 -8.81 -5.49
C THR A 216 -18.75 -8.28 -4.64
N SER A 217 -19.23 -9.07 -3.67
CA SER A 217 -20.28 -8.62 -2.74
C SER A 217 -19.77 -7.50 -1.83
N MET A 218 -18.50 -7.57 -1.39
CA MET A 218 -17.87 -6.53 -0.57
C MET A 218 -17.65 -5.24 -1.38
N VAL A 219 -17.24 -5.34 -2.65
CA VAL A 219 -17.11 -4.18 -3.54
C VAL A 219 -18.44 -3.45 -3.69
N ASP A 220 -19.54 -4.17 -3.95
CA ASP A 220 -20.88 -3.56 -4.07
C ASP A 220 -21.33 -2.90 -2.76
N GLU A 221 -21.06 -3.50 -1.62
CA GLU A 221 -21.41 -2.93 -0.31
C GLU A 221 -20.58 -1.69 0.01
N GLN A 222 -19.26 -1.70 -0.25
CA GLN A 222 -18.43 -0.52 -0.02
C GLN A 222 -18.80 0.63 -0.95
N ALA A 223 -19.15 0.36 -2.20
CA ALA A 223 -19.66 1.37 -3.12
C ALA A 223 -20.96 2.00 -2.62
N ARG A 224 -21.90 1.18 -2.13
CA ARG A 224 -23.16 1.65 -1.55
C ARG A 224 -22.91 2.55 -0.34
N LEU A 225 -22.03 2.14 0.58
CA LEU A 225 -21.68 2.91 1.78
C LEU A 225 -21.01 4.24 1.40
N SER A 226 -20.04 4.23 0.51
CA SER A 226 -19.34 5.44 0.06
C SER A 226 -20.28 6.46 -0.58
N ILE A 227 -21.25 6.02 -1.40
CA ILE A 227 -22.30 6.86 -1.98
C ILE A 227 -23.17 7.49 -0.89
N GLU A 228 -23.60 6.68 0.09
CA GLU A 228 -24.47 7.13 1.17
C GLU A 228 -23.77 8.16 2.05
N GLU A 229 -22.54 7.93 2.43
CA GLU A 229 -21.74 8.80 3.31
C GLU A 229 -21.34 10.10 2.62
N MET A 230 -20.90 10.03 1.37
CA MET A 230 -20.52 11.23 0.60
C MET A 230 -21.74 12.01 0.07
N GLY A 231 -22.93 11.42 0.09
CA GLY A 231 -24.15 12.03 -0.45
C GLY A 231 -24.07 12.28 -1.96
N SER A 232 -23.24 11.52 -2.67
CA SER A 232 -22.99 11.68 -4.10
C SER A 232 -22.73 10.33 -4.75
N ASP A 233 -23.25 10.18 -5.97
CA ASP A 233 -23.14 8.95 -6.74
C ASP A 233 -21.90 8.94 -7.63
N PHE A 234 -21.41 7.76 -7.98
CA PHE A 234 -20.39 7.62 -9.00
C PHE A 234 -20.93 8.08 -10.36
N THR A 235 -20.16 8.88 -11.07
CA THR A 235 -20.62 9.43 -12.37
C THR A 235 -20.55 8.42 -13.51
N GLN A 236 -19.79 7.34 -13.33
CA GLN A 236 -19.63 6.23 -14.30
C GLN A 236 -19.42 4.92 -13.52
N PRO A 237 -19.63 3.74 -14.14
CA PRO A 237 -19.23 2.48 -13.54
C PRO A 237 -17.75 2.51 -13.13
N ILE A 238 -17.46 2.09 -11.90
CA ILE A 238 -16.10 2.08 -11.38
C ILE A 238 -15.39 0.82 -11.92
N THR A 239 -14.13 0.96 -12.23
CA THR A 239 -13.24 -0.18 -12.46
C THR A 239 -12.47 -0.48 -11.17
N VAL A 240 -12.56 -1.72 -10.69
CA VAL A 240 -11.79 -2.24 -9.56
C VAL A 240 -10.91 -3.36 -10.05
N THR A 241 -9.60 -3.24 -9.85
CA THR A 241 -8.62 -4.27 -10.21
C THR A 241 -8.01 -4.88 -8.97
N ILE A 242 -8.18 -6.19 -8.80
CA ILE A 242 -7.66 -6.94 -7.66
C ILE A 242 -6.31 -7.53 -8.02
N LEU A 243 -5.29 -7.15 -7.25
CA LEU A 243 -3.88 -7.50 -7.49
C LEU A 243 -3.44 -8.64 -6.56
N PRO A 244 -2.79 -9.72 -7.07
CA PRO A 244 -2.38 -10.87 -6.27
C PRO A 244 -1.05 -10.64 -5.52
N ARG A 245 -0.63 -9.41 -5.34
CA ARG A 245 0.55 -9.04 -4.55
C ARG A 245 0.30 -7.76 -3.78
N LEU A 246 1.05 -7.57 -2.70
CA LEU A 246 1.02 -6.32 -1.97
C LEU A 246 1.86 -5.26 -2.67
N LEU A 247 1.28 -4.09 -2.93
CA LEU A 247 1.96 -2.90 -3.38
C LEU A 247 1.62 -1.75 -2.44
N GLY A 248 2.62 -1.04 -1.96
CA GLY A 248 2.44 0.05 -1.01
C GLY A 248 1.76 -0.42 0.27
N HIS A 249 0.58 0.11 0.52
CA HIS A 249 -0.30 -0.25 1.66
C HIS A 249 -1.44 -1.19 1.27
N GLY A 250 -1.52 -1.56 0.00
CA GLY A 250 -2.53 -2.48 -0.49
C GLY A 250 -3.65 -1.86 -1.31
N GLY A 251 -3.71 -0.53 -1.47
CA GLY A 251 -4.67 0.14 -2.34
C GLY A 251 -4.15 1.44 -2.90
N PHE A 252 -4.69 1.85 -4.04
CA PHE A 252 -4.50 3.16 -4.65
C PHE A 252 -5.55 3.42 -5.72
N SER A 253 -5.96 4.67 -5.87
CA SER A 253 -6.91 5.15 -6.86
C SER A 253 -6.22 6.07 -7.88
N SER A 254 -6.53 5.85 -9.16
CA SER A 254 -6.14 6.69 -10.28
C SER A 254 -7.28 6.73 -11.31
N ASP A 255 -7.04 6.26 -12.55
CA ASP A 255 -8.11 6.03 -13.54
C ASP A 255 -8.98 4.81 -13.18
N GLU A 256 -8.50 3.95 -12.31
CA GLU A 256 -9.21 2.82 -11.70
C GLU A 256 -8.74 2.60 -10.27
N ILE A 257 -9.55 1.90 -9.48
CA ILE A 257 -9.20 1.48 -8.13
C ILE A 257 -8.42 0.17 -8.23
N SER A 258 -7.22 0.13 -7.66
CA SER A 258 -6.40 -1.07 -7.57
C SER A 258 -6.24 -1.46 -6.10
N VAL A 259 -6.54 -2.73 -5.78
CA VAL A 259 -6.45 -3.25 -4.40
C VAL A 259 -5.74 -4.59 -4.37
N SER A 260 -4.85 -4.75 -3.42
CA SER A 260 -4.11 -5.99 -3.20
C SER A 260 -4.97 -7.00 -2.45
N TYR A 261 -5.02 -8.24 -2.93
CA TYR A 261 -5.69 -9.34 -2.25
C TYR A 261 -4.86 -10.63 -2.35
N LEU A 262 -4.38 -11.10 -1.20
CA LEU A 262 -3.55 -12.30 -1.08
C LEU A 262 -3.69 -12.91 0.33
N ASP A 263 -3.47 -14.22 0.45
CA ASP A 263 -3.55 -14.93 1.73
C ASP A 263 -2.44 -14.47 2.70
N ARG A 264 -1.22 -14.24 2.18
CA ARG A 264 -0.10 -13.70 2.95
C ARG A 264 -0.17 -12.17 3.03
N ASN A 265 -1.24 -11.65 3.63
CA ASN A 265 -1.45 -10.23 3.82
C ASN A 265 -0.56 -9.68 4.96
N TYR A 266 0.71 -9.51 4.66
CA TYR A 266 1.69 -9.02 5.63
C TYR A 266 1.64 -7.48 5.87
N ALA A 267 0.75 -6.75 5.19
CA ALA A 267 0.44 -5.36 5.53
C ALA A 267 -0.64 -5.23 6.60
N ALA A 268 -1.31 -6.32 6.95
CA ALA A 268 -2.33 -6.35 8.01
C ALA A 268 -3.53 -5.41 7.78
N ASN A 269 -3.77 -5.02 6.54
CA ASN A 269 -4.88 -4.14 6.19
C ASN A 269 -6.21 -4.91 6.07
N SER A 270 -7.32 -4.26 6.44
CA SER A 270 -8.65 -4.71 6.11
C SER A 270 -8.94 -4.41 4.64
N TRP A 271 -9.18 -5.45 3.83
CA TRP A 271 -9.48 -5.28 2.42
C TRP A 271 -10.73 -4.41 2.18
N GLU A 272 -11.76 -4.57 3.01
CA GLU A 272 -12.98 -3.77 2.97
C GLU A 272 -12.69 -2.29 3.16
N MET A 273 -11.88 -1.95 4.17
CA MET A 273 -11.53 -0.56 4.47
C MET A 273 -10.67 0.06 3.35
N VAL A 274 -9.74 -0.71 2.79
CA VAL A 274 -8.93 -0.23 1.66
C VAL A 274 -9.83 0.06 0.45
N VAL A 275 -10.75 -0.85 0.10
CA VAL A 275 -11.71 -0.61 -0.99
C VAL A 275 -12.55 0.62 -0.72
N HIS A 276 -13.06 0.79 0.50
CA HIS A 276 -13.85 1.96 0.89
C HIS A 276 -13.04 3.25 0.75
N HIS A 277 -11.84 3.28 1.31
CA HIS A 277 -10.89 4.40 1.24
C HIS A 277 -10.66 4.85 -0.22
N GLU A 278 -10.36 3.90 -1.11
CA GLU A 278 -10.11 4.19 -2.52
C GLU A 278 -11.39 4.66 -3.25
N MET A 279 -12.57 4.16 -2.87
CA MET A 279 -13.86 4.63 -3.40
C MET A 279 -14.16 6.07 -2.95
N ILE A 280 -13.81 6.44 -1.72
CA ILE A 280 -13.93 7.83 -1.27
C ILE A 280 -13.07 8.75 -2.13
N HIS A 281 -11.83 8.37 -2.46
CA HIS A 281 -10.98 9.16 -3.35
C HIS A 281 -11.62 9.37 -4.74
N ASP A 282 -12.25 8.34 -5.31
CA ASP A 282 -12.92 8.44 -6.62
C ASP A 282 -14.12 9.41 -6.57
N ILE A 283 -14.96 9.34 -5.52
CA ILE A 283 -16.08 10.27 -5.34
C ILE A 283 -15.57 11.68 -5.03
N ASP A 284 -14.61 11.82 -4.11
CA ASP A 284 -14.04 13.11 -3.72
C ASP A 284 -13.37 13.82 -4.89
N GLY A 285 -12.67 13.06 -5.76
CA GLY A 285 -12.09 13.59 -6.99
C GLY A 285 -13.09 14.31 -7.90
N LYS A 286 -14.36 13.92 -7.85
CA LYS A 286 -15.46 14.49 -8.62
C LYS A 286 -16.17 15.63 -7.90
N LEU A 287 -16.21 15.60 -6.58
CA LEU A 287 -16.86 16.60 -5.73
C LEU A 287 -15.93 17.72 -5.31
N GLY A 288 -14.62 17.48 -5.30
CA GLY A 288 -13.61 18.44 -4.83
C GLY A 288 -13.54 19.72 -5.65
N GLY A 289 -12.89 20.77 -5.09
CA GLY A 289 -12.58 22.03 -5.75
C GLY A 289 -11.44 21.90 -6.78
N ASP A 290 -10.91 23.03 -7.23
CA ASP A 290 -9.78 23.06 -8.14
C ASP A 290 -8.43 22.70 -7.48
N PHE A 291 -8.41 22.68 -6.15
CA PHE A 291 -7.27 22.24 -5.35
C PHE A 291 -7.72 21.49 -4.09
N ARG A 292 -7.14 20.33 -3.86
CA ARG A 292 -7.43 19.47 -2.73
C ARG A 292 -6.13 19.17 -1.96
N PRO A 293 -5.92 19.81 -0.77
CA PRO A 293 -4.73 19.55 0.04
C PRO A 293 -4.65 18.10 0.51
N THR A 294 -3.49 17.48 0.39
CA THR A 294 -3.28 16.05 0.68
C THR A 294 -3.75 15.64 2.09
N ILE A 295 -3.48 16.45 3.11
CA ILE A 295 -3.94 16.20 4.48
C ILE A 295 -5.47 16.05 4.59
N LEU A 296 -6.23 16.80 3.78
CA LEU A 296 -7.70 16.73 3.77
C LEU A 296 -8.21 15.59 2.88
N VAL A 297 -7.53 15.31 1.77
CA VAL A 297 -7.86 14.18 0.87
C VAL A 297 -7.71 12.85 1.61
N GLU A 298 -6.54 12.61 2.17
CA GLU A 298 -6.23 11.38 2.89
C GLU A 298 -7.01 11.29 4.22
N GLY A 299 -7.08 12.42 4.93
CA GLY A 299 -7.87 12.50 6.16
C GLY A 299 -9.34 12.17 5.95
N LEU A 300 -9.95 12.68 4.86
CA LEU A 300 -11.34 12.38 4.52
C LEU A 300 -11.56 10.89 4.23
N ALA A 301 -10.68 10.28 3.44
CA ALA A 301 -10.80 8.86 3.09
C ALA A 301 -10.67 7.96 4.33
N VAL A 302 -9.72 8.24 5.24
CA VAL A 302 -9.58 7.50 6.50
C VAL A 302 -10.74 7.74 7.46
N TYR A 303 -11.22 8.99 7.55
CA TYR A 303 -12.40 9.32 8.39
C TYR A 303 -13.65 8.56 7.94
N MET A 304 -13.94 8.55 6.64
CA MET A 304 -15.08 7.84 6.07
C MET A 304 -14.94 6.32 6.21
N ALA A 305 -13.72 5.78 6.02
CA ALA A 305 -13.46 4.36 6.21
C ALA A 305 -13.50 3.93 7.70
N GLY A 306 -13.52 4.86 8.65
CA GLY A 306 -13.52 4.57 10.08
C GLY A 306 -12.18 4.07 10.62
N GLY A 307 -11.08 4.38 9.93
CA GLY A 307 -9.71 4.02 10.25
C GLY A 307 -8.84 3.83 9.01
N HIS A 308 -7.52 3.65 9.19
CA HIS A 308 -6.60 3.51 8.06
C HIS A 308 -6.46 2.05 7.60
N TYR A 309 -6.20 1.11 8.53
CA TYR A 309 -6.03 -0.32 8.22
C TYR A 309 -6.97 -1.24 8.98
N LYS A 310 -7.50 -0.74 10.08
CA LYS A 310 -8.44 -1.41 10.97
C LYS A 310 -9.43 -0.38 11.50
N PRO A 311 -10.62 -0.76 11.98
CA PRO A 311 -11.51 0.17 12.67
C PRO A 311 -10.82 0.82 13.86
N GLU A 312 -10.86 2.15 13.94
CA GLU A 312 -10.08 2.93 14.90
C GLU A 312 -10.87 4.09 15.47
N PRO A 313 -10.85 4.32 16.80
CA PRO A 313 -11.31 5.58 17.37
C PRO A 313 -10.26 6.67 17.10
N LEU A 314 -10.52 7.55 16.14
CA LEU A 314 -9.54 8.48 15.60
C LEU A 314 -9.08 9.50 16.65
N MET A 315 -10.01 10.24 17.27
CA MET A 315 -9.70 11.28 18.26
C MET A 315 -8.92 10.75 19.48
N PRO A 316 -9.32 9.66 20.18
CA PRO A 316 -8.57 9.13 21.32
C PRO A 316 -7.17 8.64 20.95
N ARG A 317 -6.98 8.01 19.77
CA ARG A 317 -5.67 7.57 19.29
C ARG A 317 -4.76 8.75 18.95
N THR A 318 -5.30 9.77 18.29
CA THR A 318 -4.54 10.99 18.00
C THR A 318 -4.19 11.74 19.27
N ALA A 319 -5.08 11.79 20.27
CA ALA A 319 -4.78 12.38 21.57
C ALA A 319 -3.62 11.64 22.27
N ALA A 320 -3.52 10.31 22.12
CA ALA A 320 -2.40 9.53 22.67
C ALA A 320 -1.03 9.96 22.13
N LEU A 321 -0.94 10.57 20.95
CA LEU A 321 0.33 11.13 20.42
C LEU A 321 0.91 12.25 21.29
N GLN A 322 0.07 12.93 22.06
CA GLN A 322 0.47 14.02 22.96
C GLN A 322 0.97 13.53 24.33
N GLU A 323 0.79 12.24 24.64
CA GLU A 323 1.28 11.69 25.90
C GLU A 323 2.79 11.92 26.05
N GLY A 324 3.20 12.40 27.23
CA GLY A 324 4.52 13.00 27.45
C GLY A 324 5.73 12.12 27.13
N TYR A 325 5.54 10.80 27.03
CA TYR A 325 6.58 9.86 26.65
C TYR A 325 6.55 9.43 25.16
N LEU A 326 5.49 9.75 24.41
CA LEU A 326 5.47 9.67 22.95
C LEU A 326 5.95 10.99 22.35
N ASN A 327 5.18 12.06 22.58
CA ASN A 327 5.40 13.38 22.01
C ASN A 327 5.59 13.32 20.49
N TRP A 328 4.67 12.59 19.82
CA TRP A 328 4.72 12.31 18.39
C TRP A 328 3.77 13.16 17.54
N TYR A 329 2.99 14.03 18.17
CA TYR A 329 2.10 14.94 17.45
C TYR A 329 2.88 15.77 16.42
N ILE A 330 2.42 15.76 15.17
CA ILE A 330 3.02 16.52 14.08
C ILE A 330 2.20 17.80 13.87
N PRO A 331 2.80 19.00 13.91
CA PRO A 331 2.05 20.23 13.66
C PRO A 331 1.28 20.17 12.34
N LEU A 332 -0.02 20.52 12.35
CA LEU A 332 -0.89 20.43 11.17
C LEU A 332 -0.35 21.20 9.96
N LYS A 333 0.37 22.31 10.20
CA LYS A 333 1.03 23.08 9.14
C LYS A 333 2.15 22.30 8.45
N THR A 334 2.87 21.46 9.19
CA THR A 334 3.87 20.54 8.65
C THR A 334 3.20 19.47 7.80
N LEU A 335 2.16 18.82 8.33
CA LEU A 335 1.40 17.82 7.57
C LEU A 335 0.76 18.40 6.31
N ALA A 336 0.17 19.59 6.39
CA ALA A 336 -0.46 20.24 5.23
C ALA A 336 0.53 20.49 4.09
N ASN A 337 1.80 20.78 4.40
CA ASN A 337 2.79 21.15 3.38
C ASN A 337 3.69 19.99 2.94
N ASP A 338 3.83 18.94 3.76
CA ASP A 338 4.78 17.84 3.54
C ASP A 338 4.25 16.49 4.09
N PHE A 339 3.04 16.15 3.67
CA PHE A 339 2.29 15.00 4.18
C PHE A 339 3.07 13.68 4.06
N TYR A 340 3.52 13.35 2.86
CA TYR A 340 4.19 12.07 2.59
C TYR A 340 5.65 11.99 3.06
N ALA A 341 6.29 13.10 3.44
CA ALA A 341 7.61 13.09 4.07
C ALA A 341 7.52 12.92 5.59
N SER A 342 6.35 13.18 6.17
CA SER A 342 6.07 12.97 7.59
C SER A 342 5.97 11.47 7.92
N GLN A 343 5.94 11.14 9.21
CA GLN A 343 5.66 9.76 9.61
C GLN A 343 4.24 9.38 9.17
N HIS A 344 4.16 8.33 8.38
CA HIS A 344 3.00 8.04 7.55
C HIS A 344 1.74 7.77 8.38
N GLU A 345 1.80 6.82 9.33
CA GLU A 345 0.62 6.44 10.13
C GLU A 345 0.09 7.58 10.99
N ILE A 346 1.02 8.41 11.51
CA ILE A 346 0.65 9.59 12.29
C ILE A 346 -0.05 10.60 11.39
N GLY A 347 0.47 10.85 10.19
CA GLY A 347 -0.11 11.80 9.25
C GLY A 347 -1.55 11.44 8.86
N TYR A 348 -1.81 10.17 8.55
CA TYR A 348 -3.16 9.68 8.21
C TYR A 348 -4.12 9.78 9.40
N MET A 349 -3.67 9.38 10.59
CA MET A 349 -4.47 9.43 11.81
C MET A 349 -4.79 10.88 12.22
N GLU A 350 -3.83 11.79 12.20
CA GLU A 350 -4.05 13.20 12.50
C GLU A 350 -4.92 13.88 11.45
N GLY A 351 -4.71 13.58 10.16
CA GLY A 351 -5.55 14.07 9.07
C GLY A 351 -7.02 13.67 9.24
N ALA A 352 -7.26 12.39 9.55
CA ALA A 352 -8.62 11.87 9.77
C ALA A 352 -9.28 12.48 11.01
N SER A 353 -8.55 12.58 12.12
CA SER A 353 -9.05 13.22 13.34
C SER A 353 -9.33 14.72 13.14
N LEU A 354 -8.55 15.39 12.30
CA LEU A 354 -8.85 16.77 11.92
C LEU A 354 -10.16 16.87 11.14
N ILE A 355 -10.46 15.93 10.23
CA ILE A 355 -11.75 15.89 9.53
C ILE A 355 -12.89 15.62 10.51
N GLU A 356 -12.75 14.64 11.41
CA GLU A 356 -13.72 14.34 12.47
C GLU A 356 -14.01 15.60 13.28
N PHE A 357 -12.99 16.30 13.77
CA PHE A 357 -13.10 17.54 14.51
C PHE A 357 -13.83 18.65 13.73
N LEU A 358 -13.50 18.85 12.45
CA LEU A 358 -14.13 19.86 11.60
C LEU A 358 -15.61 19.53 11.35
N VAL A 359 -15.94 18.27 11.08
CA VAL A 359 -17.31 17.82 10.82
C VAL A 359 -18.15 17.92 12.10
N GLU A 360 -17.62 17.53 13.25
CA GLU A 360 -18.32 17.66 14.53
C GLU A 360 -18.53 19.11 14.97
N THR A 361 -17.54 19.98 14.71
CA THR A 361 -17.59 21.39 15.13
C THR A 361 -18.51 22.24 14.23
N TYR A 362 -18.41 22.04 12.91
CA TYR A 362 -19.05 22.93 11.93
C TYR A 362 -20.16 22.25 11.11
N GLY A 363 -20.28 20.95 11.18
CA GLY A 363 -21.21 20.15 10.38
C GLY A 363 -20.68 19.81 8.99
N TRP A 364 -21.18 18.68 8.45
CA TRP A 364 -20.77 18.16 7.15
C TRP A 364 -20.92 19.14 5.99
N ASP A 365 -22.07 19.83 5.89
CA ASP A 365 -22.34 20.77 4.80
C ASP A 365 -21.35 21.95 4.81
N SER A 366 -21.01 22.45 6.00
CA SER A 366 -20.06 23.56 6.16
C SER A 366 -18.63 23.11 5.85
N PHE A 367 -18.24 21.92 6.32
CA PHE A 367 -16.95 21.31 5.98
C PHE A 367 -16.83 21.10 4.47
N SER A 368 -17.85 20.51 3.84
CA SER A 368 -17.89 20.27 2.40
C SER A 368 -17.78 21.56 1.57
N ALA A 369 -18.46 22.63 2.00
CA ALA A 369 -18.38 23.94 1.35
C ALA A 369 -16.97 24.55 1.51
N PHE A 370 -16.38 24.49 2.70
CA PHE A 370 -15.03 24.92 2.98
C PHE A 370 -14.00 24.17 2.12
N TYR A 371 -14.08 22.85 2.09
CA TYR A 371 -13.13 22.00 1.39
C TYR A 371 -13.11 22.26 -0.13
N ARG A 372 -14.28 22.50 -0.72
CA ARG A 372 -14.41 22.79 -2.16
C ARG A 372 -14.00 24.22 -2.55
N ASP A 373 -13.91 25.13 -1.59
CA ASP A 373 -13.51 26.52 -1.81
C ASP A 373 -12.02 26.76 -1.55
N ILE A 374 -11.22 25.69 -1.44
CA ILE A 374 -9.76 25.78 -1.35
C ILE A 374 -9.19 25.89 -2.76
N HIS A 375 -8.39 26.95 -3.02
CA HIS A 375 -7.82 27.24 -4.34
C HIS A 375 -6.31 27.34 -4.29
N ILE A 376 -5.61 26.81 -5.29
CA ILE A 376 -4.14 26.78 -5.39
C ILE A 376 -3.52 28.19 -5.38
N ASN A 377 -4.25 29.18 -5.88
CA ASN A 377 -3.77 30.57 -6.00
C ASN A 377 -3.95 31.41 -4.72
N GLN A 378 -4.39 30.81 -3.62
CA GLN A 378 -4.68 31.50 -2.36
C GLN A 378 -3.48 31.59 -1.41
N GLY A 379 -2.26 31.26 -1.86
CA GLY A 379 -1.04 31.33 -1.07
C GLY A 379 0.17 30.69 -1.75
N GLU A 380 1.30 30.68 -1.05
CA GLU A 380 2.55 30.08 -1.53
C GLU A 380 2.66 28.59 -1.15
N SER A 381 1.77 28.10 -0.24
CA SER A 381 1.78 26.76 0.30
C SER A 381 0.37 26.19 0.44
N GLN A 382 0.25 24.86 0.65
CA GLN A 382 -1.03 24.21 0.91
C GLN A 382 -1.68 24.76 2.19
N SER A 383 -0.89 24.98 3.24
CA SER A 383 -1.39 25.56 4.50
C SER A 383 -1.92 26.99 4.32
N ASP A 384 -1.36 27.80 3.40
CA ASP A 384 -1.88 29.13 3.11
C ASP A 384 -3.22 29.06 2.39
N ALA A 385 -3.38 28.15 1.43
CA ALA A 385 -4.64 27.91 0.73
C ALA A 385 -5.75 27.46 1.71
N ILE A 386 -5.45 26.51 2.59
CA ILE A 386 -6.36 26.08 3.67
C ILE A 386 -6.73 27.28 4.56
N ASN A 387 -5.74 28.08 5.00
CA ASN A 387 -5.96 29.25 5.86
C ASN A 387 -6.85 30.32 5.20
N ALA A 388 -6.74 30.50 3.88
CA ALA A 388 -7.61 31.43 3.16
C ALA A 388 -9.09 30.99 3.21
N ALA A 389 -9.37 29.73 2.92
CA ALA A 389 -10.71 29.16 2.98
C ALA A 389 -11.28 29.13 4.42
N LEU A 390 -10.45 28.81 5.43
CA LEU A 390 -10.86 28.85 6.85
C LEU A 390 -11.35 30.23 7.28
N LYS A 391 -10.70 31.30 6.83
CA LYS A 391 -11.13 32.68 7.13
C LYS A 391 -12.47 33.01 6.53
N VAL A 392 -12.77 32.51 5.34
CA VAL A 392 -14.04 32.73 4.63
C VAL A 392 -15.19 31.96 5.30
N HIS A 393 -15.00 30.66 5.51
CA HIS A 393 -16.07 29.77 5.95
C HIS A 393 -16.27 29.73 7.46
N PHE A 394 -15.16 29.77 8.23
CA PHE A 394 -15.20 29.59 9.69
C PHE A 394 -14.75 30.82 10.49
N SER A 395 -14.33 31.90 9.81
CA SER A 395 -13.80 33.13 10.46
C SER A 395 -12.62 32.84 11.40
N THR A 396 -11.86 31.78 11.14
CA THR A 396 -10.71 31.36 11.94
C THR A 396 -9.42 31.29 11.09
N SER A 397 -8.26 31.30 11.73
CA SER A 397 -6.97 31.06 11.08
C SER A 397 -6.55 29.58 11.22
N PHE A 398 -5.61 29.14 10.39
CA PHE A 398 -5.07 27.78 10.49
C PHE A 398 -4.37 27.55 11.84
N ASP A 399 -3.63 28.53 12.34
CA ASP A 399 -3.00 28.45 13.67
C ASP A 399 -4.04 28.37 14.81
N GLN A 400 -5.17 29.08 14.69
CA GLN A 400 -6.25 29.00 15.68
C GLN A 400 -6.99 27.67 15.60
N LEU A 401 -7.24 27.18 14.38
CA LEU A 401 -7.81 25.84 14.16
C LEU A 401 -6.96 24.75 14.84
N GLU A 402 -5.64 24.80 14.65
CA GLU A 402 -4.72 23.84 15.30
C GLU A 402 -4.79 23.93 16.83
N GLN A 403 -4.85 25.15 17.40
CA GLN A 403 -5.01 25.32 18.85
C GLN A 403 -6.32 24.74 19.36
N ASP A 404 -7.42 24.96 18.63
CA ASP A 404 -8.74 24.44 19.00
C ASP A 404 -8.77 22.92 18.89
N PHE A 405 -8.18 22.35 17.83
CA PHE A 405 -8.02 20.91 17.64
C PHE A 405 -7.19 20.26 18.74
N VAL A 406 -6.01 20.80 19.05
CA VAL A 406 -5.14 20.31 20.14
C VAL A 406 -5.86 20.43 21.50
N THR A 407 -6.65 21.48 21.70
CA THR A 407 -7.48 21.63 22.91
C THR A 407 -8.54 20.55 22.99
N SER A 408 -9.19 20.20 21.86
CA SER A 408 -10.16 19.10 21.79
C SER A 408 -9.51 17.76 22.10
N LEU A 409 -8.35 17.47 21.50
CA LEU A 409 -7.58 16.26 21.81
C LEU A 409 -7.23 16.15 23.31
N GLY A 410 -6.92 17.29 23.96
CA GLY A 410 -6.64 17.34 25.41
C GLY A 410 -7.87 17.09 26.31
N GLN A 411 -9.08 17.02 25.73
CA GLN A 411 -10.31 16.67 26.45
C GLN A 411 -10.65 15.18 26.36
N GLU A 412 -9.97 14.43 25.50
CA GLU A 412 -10.16 12.98 25.36
C GLU A 412 -9.80 12.27 26.66
N SER A 413 -10.64 11.29 27.03
CA SER A 413 -10.41 10.45 28.19
C SER A 413 -9.68 9.15 27.81
N ASP A 414 -9.01 8.55 28.77
CA ASP A 414 -8.38 7.22 28.63
C ASP A 414 -7.33 7.12 27.50
N THR A 415 -6.69 8.23 27.12
CA THR A 415 -5.65 8.29 26.07
C THR A 415 -4.50 7.33 26.32
N SER A 416 -4.16 7.10 27.60
CA SER A 416 -3.11 6.13 28.00
C SER A 416 -3.39 4.69 27.54
N ALA A 417 -4.65 4.32 27.34
CA ALA A 417 -5.02 2.99 26.84
C ALA A 417 -4.64 2.78 25.37
N TRP A 418 -4.51 3.86 24.60
CA TRP A 418 -4.20 3.82 23.17
C TRP A 418 -2.70 3.95 22.86
N VAL A 419 -1.88 4.32 23.85
CA VAL A 419 -0.45 4.56 23.62
C VAL A 419 0.27 3.33 23.09
N ASP A 420 0.02 2.16 23.67
CA ASP A 420 0.69 0.94 23.22
C ASP A 420 0.19 0.49 21.85
N ASP A 421 -1.09 0.69 21.52
CA ASP A 421 -1.65 0.43 20.19
C ASP A 421 -1.05 1.36 19.13
N VAL A 422 -0.99 2.68 19.40
CA VAL A 422 -0.38 3.67 18.49
C VAL A 422 1.10 3.38 18.29
N ARG A 423 1.83 3.09 19.36
CA ARG A 423 3.26 2.73 19.27
C ARG A 423 3.46 1.47 18.42
N LEU A 424 2.65 0.44 18.66
CA LEU A 424 2.72 -0.79 17.88
C LEU A 424 2.43 -0.53 16.41
N THR A 425 1.37 0.25 16.10
CA THR A 425 0.99 0.59 14.72
C THR A 425 2.16 1.29 13.99
N VAL A 426 2.72 2.35 14.58
CA VAL A 426 3.86 3.08 13.98
C VAL A 426 5.05 2.16 13.78
N THR A 427 5.44 1.37 14.80
CA THR A 427 6.56 0.44 14.71
C THR A 427 6.33 -0.62 13.64
N TYR A 428 5.11 -1.16 13.54
CA TYR A 428 4.76 -2.17 12.56
C TYR A 428 5.00 -1.66 11.13
N TYR A 429 4.43 -0.52 10.79
CA TYR A 429 4.50 0.01 9.43
C TYR A 429 5.87 0.61 9.09
N ASP A 430 6.61 1.16 10.04
CA ASP A 430 8.00 1.55 9.81
C ASP A 430 8.88 0.32 9.53
N THR A 431 8.68 -0.77 10.28
CA THR A 431 9.38 -2.04 10.05
C THR A 431 8.98 -2.66 8.70
N LEU A 432 7.69 -2.62 8.34
CA LEU A 432 7.18 -3.10 7.05
C LEU A 432 7.81 -2.34 5.88
N ARG A 433 7.85 -1.00 5.94
CA ARG A 433 8.48 -0.19 4.90
C ARG A 433 9.97 -0.46 4.76
N ARG A 434 10.66 -0.67 5.89
CA ARG A 434 12.06 -1.08 5.90
C ARG A 434 12.24 -2.45 5.23
N TYR A 435 11.38 -3.43 5.55
CA TYR A 435 11.35 -4.71 4.86
C TYR A 435 11.17 -4.54 3.35
N GLN A 436 10.17 -3.78 2.92
CA GLN A 436 9.93 -3.54 1.50
C GLN A 436 11.15 -2.91 0.83
N GLN A 437 11.77 -1.89 1.42
CA GLN A 437 12.97 -1.26 0.86
C GLN A 437 14.14 -2.21 0.67
N LEU A 438 14.31 -3.19 1.54
CA LEU A 438 15.45 -4.10 1.54
C LEU A 438 15.19 -5.37 0.74
N MET A 439 13.98 -5.93 0.84
CA MET A 439 13.67 -7.28 0.40
C MET A 439 12.67 -7.34 -0.78
N ASP A 440 11.84 -6.32 -0.97
CA ASP A 440 10.97 -6.14 -2.14
C ASP A 440 10.80 -4.65 -2.49
N PRO A 441 11.84 -3.98 -3.03
CA PRO A 441 11.79 -2.54 -3.34
C PRO A 441 10.67 -2.15 -4.31
N SER A 442 10.18 -3.10 -5.12
CA SER A 442 9.07 -2.88 -6.04
C SER A 442 7.70 -2.76 -5.34
N ALA A 443 7.61 -3.20 -4.08
CA ALA A 443 6.43 -3.01 -3.24
C ALA A 443 6.49 -1.76 -2.36
N TYR A 444 7.65 -1.09 -2.28
CA TYR A 444 7.83 0.02 -1.35
C TYR A 444 6.92 1.20 -1.68
N PHE A 445 6.09 1.60 -0.72
CA PHE A 445 5.04 2.61 -0.85
C PHE A 445 5.41 3.86 -1.69
N ARG A 446 6.57 4.47 -1.44
CA ARG A 446 6.93 5.73 -2.11
C ARG A 446 7.41 5.56 -3.55
N THR A 447 7.78 4.35 -3.93
CA THR A 447 8.32 4.03 -5.26
C THR A 447 7.73 2.73 -5.81
N ALA A 448 6.54 2.34 -5.33
CA ALA A 448 5.88 1.10 -5.73
C ALA A 448 5.76 0.98 -7.26
N TRP A 449 5.87 -0.25 -7.73
CA TRP A 449 5.73 -0.60 -9.15
C TRP A 449 4.27 -0.57 -9.57
N LEU A 450 3.71 0.65 -9.68
CA LEU A 450 2.34 0.87 -10.10
C LEU A 450 2.29 1.00 -11.62
N LEU A 451 1.55 0.10 -12.26
CA LEU A 451 1.48 -0.03 -13.70
C LEU A 451 0.11 0.37 -14.24
N ASP A 452 0.06 0.69 -15.52
CA ASP A 452 -1.20 0.83 -16.25
C ASP A 452 -1.84 -0.54 -16.45
N ASN A 453 -2.76 -0.91 -15.54
CA ASN A 453 -3.47 -2.18 -15.58
C ASN A 453 -4.28 -2.36 -16.87
N LYS A 454 -4.77 -1.28 -17.48
CA LYS A 454 -5.48 -1.35 -18.75
C LYS A 454 -4.55 -1.83 -19.86
N THR A 455 -3.37 -1.26 -19.98
CA THR A 455 -2.35 -1.71 -20.93
C THR A 455 -1.93 -3.15 -20.65
N MET A 456 -1.76 -3.54 -19.38
CA MET A 456 -1.44 -4.93 -19.01
C MET A 456 -2.53 -5.90 -19.47
N ARG A 457 -3.80 -5.56 -19.25
CA ARG A 457 -4.94 -6.37 -19.71
C ARG A 457 -4.97 -6.49 -21.24
N GLU A 458 -4.78 -5.39 -21.95
CA GLU A 458 -4.75 -5.36 -23.42
C GLU A 458 -3.61 -6.21 -24.00
N ARG A 459 -2.47 -6.29 -23.33
CA ARG A 459 -1.31 -7.12 -23.73
C ARG A 459 -1.32 -8.52 -23.15
N GLY A 460 -2.21 -8.84 -22.22
CA GLY A 460 -2.24 -10.14 -21.52
C GLY A 460 -1.10 -10.31 -20.52
N ILE A 461 -0.50 -9.23 -20.02
CA ILE A 461 0.64 -9.28 -19.09
C ILE A 461 0.12 -9.50 -17.68
N VAL A 462 0.51 -10.59 -17.04
CA VAL A 462 0.15 -10.94 -15.65
C VAL A 462 1.39 -11.15 -14.78
N ALA A 463 2.53 -11.41 -15.41
CA ALA A 463 3.74 -11.87 -14.76
C ALA A 463 4.30 -10.86 -13.73
N ASP A 464 4.19 -9.55 -13.99
CA ASP A 464 4.66 -8.48 -13.11
C ASP A 464 3.95 -8.49 -11.74
N TYR A 465 2.73 -9.03 -11.68
CA TYR A 465 1.98 -9.19 -10.43
C TYR A 465 2.10 -10.58 -9.82
N LEU A 466 2.32 -11.61 -10.63
CA LEU A 466 2.44 -12.99 -10.14
C LEU A 466 3.82 -13.32 -9.60
N ARG A 467 4.87 -12.67 -10.16
CA ARG A 467 6.26 -12.95 -9.82
C ARG A 467 6.92 -11.75 -9.16
N HIS A 468 7.13 -11.86 -7.87
CA HIS A 468 7.80 -10.89 -7.00
C HIS A 468 8.70 -11.66 -6.01
N PRO A 469 9.61 -11.02 -5.28
CA PRO A 469 10.50 -11.71 -4.36
C PRO A 469 9.76 -12.61 -3.38
N HIS A 470 10.05 -13.92 -3.39
CA HIS A 470 9.44 -14.91 -2.51
C HIS A 470 10.46 -15.99 -2.07
N THR A 471 11.70 -15.55 -1.80
CA THR A 471 12.71 -16.44 -1.21
C THR A 471 12.25 -16.93 0.17
N PRO A 472 12.84 -18.02 0.73
CA PRO A 472 12.50 -18.43 2.10
C PRO A 472 12.65 -17.32 3.13
N GLN A 473 13.56 -16.37 2.91
CA GLN A 473 13.77 -15.21 3.77
C GLN A 473 12.59 -14.22 3.68
N ASN A 474 12.07 -13.93 2.46
CA ASN A 474 10.87 -13.13 2.28
C ASN A 474 9.68 -13.78 3.00
N LEU A 475 9.43 -15.08 2.71
CA LEU A 475 8.31 -15.82 3.31
C LEU A 475 8.37 -15.84 4.84
N ALA A 476 9.57 -16.02 5.41
CA ALA A 476 9.77 -16.01 6.86
C ALA A 476 9.47 -14.64 7.47
N LEU A 477 9.95 -13.53 6.87
CA LEU A 477 9.69 -12.19 7.37
C LEU A 477 8.22 -11.80 7.21
N GLU A 478 7.61 -12.07 6.07
CA GLU A 478 6.20 -11.76 5.80
C GLU A 478 5.27 -12.52 6.76
N THR A 479 5.55 -13.80 7.04
CA THR A 479 4.78 -14.56 8.01
C THR A 479 5.03 -14.14 9.47
N LEU A 480 6.21 -13.61 9.80
CA LEU A 480 6.46 -12.95 11.09
C LEU A 480 5.64 -11.66 11.24
N PHE A 481 5.46 -10.87 10.19
CA PHE A 481 4.55 -9.71 10.22
C PHE A 481 3.11 -10.14 10.49
N ILE A 482 2.62 -11.20 9.85
CA ILE A 482 1.28 -11.75 10.13
C ILE A 482 1.17 -12.14 11.60
N THR A 483 2.18 -12.81 12.15
CA THR A 483 2.20 -13.18 13.57
C THR A 483 2.17 -11.95 14.49
N ALA A 484 2.93 -10.90 14.18
CA ALA A 484 2.92 -9.66 14.95
C ALA A 484 1.54 -8.97 14.89
N ASN A 485 0.89 -8.98 13.72
CA ASN A 485 -0.48 -8.45 13.56
C ASN A 485 -1.49 -9.24 14.39
N ASP A 486 -1.46 -10.58 14.34
CA ASP A 486 -2.38 -11.44 15.10
C ASP A 486 -2.21 -11.23 16.61
N GLN A 487 -0.98 -11.07 17.09
CA GLN A 487 -0.70 -10.72 18.47
C GLN A 487 -1.24 -9.33 18.83
N GLY A 488 -1.05 -8.33 17.96
CA GLY A 488 -1.57 -6.97 18.16
C GLY A 488 -3.10 -6.93 18.17
N SER A 489 -3.76 -7.59 17.23
CA SER A 489 -5.23 -7.66 17.13
C SER A 489 -5.88 -8.32 18.33
N THR A 490 -5.16 -9.22 19.00
CA THR A 490 -5.57 -9.85 20.27
C THR A 490 -5.07 -9.12 21.51
N GLN A 491 -4.63 -7.87 21.37
CA GLN A 491 -4.12 -6.99 22.43
C GLN A 491 -2.88 -7.55 23.18
N GLN A 492 -2.14 -8.45 22.56
CA GLN A 492 -0.87 -8.96 23.08
C GLN A 492 0.28 -8.03 22.65
N PHE A 493 0.18 -6.73 22.96
CA PHE A 493 1.09 -5.70 22.49
C PHE A 493 2.57 -5.98 22.79
N SER A 494 2.87 -6.56 23.96
CA SER A 494 4.24 -6.94 24.32
C SER A 494 4.81 -8.03 23.40
N ASN A 495 4.01 -9.05 23.05
CA ASN A 495 4.44 -10.13 22.17
C ASN A 495 4.62 -9.59 20.74
N ALA A 496 3.67 -8.79 20.25
CA ALA A 496 3.76 -8.14 18.94
C ALA A 496 5.02 -7.27 18.82
N SER A 497 5.32 -6.46 19.84
CA SER A 497 6.52 -5.64 19.87
C SER A 497 7.81 -6.47 19.86
N GLN A 498 7.84 -7.59 20.59
CA GLN A 498 8.98 -8.51 20.56
C GLN A 498 9.16 -9.17 19.19
N THR A 499 8.06 -9.56 18.53
CA THR A 499 8.11 -10.11 17.17
C THR A 499 8.64 -9.08 16.18
N LEU A 500 8.21 -7.81 16.25
CA LEU A 500 8.73 -6.72 15.42
C LEU A 500 10.21 -6.42 15.71
N GLU A 501 10.65 -6.51 16.98
CA GLU A 501 12.06 -6.39 17.33
C GLU A 501 12.89 -7.50 16.66
N VAL A 502 12.41 -8.74 16.68
CA VAL A 502 13.07 -9.85 15.97
C VAL A 502 13.17 -9.59 14.47
N ILE A 503 12.09 -9.10 13.83
CA ILE A 503 12.12 -8.72 12.41
C ILE A 503 13.19 -7.65 12.17
N ASN A 504 13.22 -6.59 12.99
CA ASN A 504 14.21 -5.51 12.85
C ASN A 504 15.65 -6.00 13.02
N LEU A 505 15.92 -6.91 13.97
CA LEU A 505 17.24 -7.51 14.13
C LEU A 505 17.66 -8.36 12.91
N VAL A 506 16.73 -9.07 12.30
CA VAL A 506 16.99 -9.79 11.03
C VAL A 506 17.33 -8.80 9.92
N LEU A 507 16.54 -7.72 9.78
CA LEU A 507 16.78 -6.68 8.78
C LEU A 507 18.13 -5.97 9.01
N ASP A 508 18.52 -5.71 10.28
CA ASP A 508 19.85 -5.19 10.62
C ASP A 508 20.97 -6.13 10.12
N GLY A 509 20.78 -7.44 10.32
CA GLY A 509 21.73 -8.45 9.84
C GLY A 509 21.83 -8.49 8.31
N ILE A 510 20.71 -8.34 7.60
CA ILE A 510 20.67 -8.27 6.13
C ILE A 510 21.41 -7.02 5.62
N GLU A 511 21.13 -5.85 6.17
CA GLU A 511 21.80 -4.59 5.81
C GLU A 511 23.32 -4.63 6.05
N GLN A 512 23.73 -5.30 7.12
CA GLN A 512 25.16 -5.46 7.47
C GLN A 512 25.86 -6.57 6.68
N GLY A 513 25.14 -7.33 5.84
CA GLY A 513 25.68 -8.46 5.08
C GLY A 513 26.09 -9.64 5.98
N THR A 514 25.41 -9.83 7.11
CA THR A 514 25.65 -10.95 8.02
C THR A 514 25.35 -12.27 7.31
N SER A 515 26.21 -13.27 7.50
CA SER A 515 26.09 -14.58 6.81
C SER A 515 24.83 -15.37 7.19
N ASP A 516 24.32 -15.17 8.41
CA ASP A 516 23.11 -15.83 8.92
C ASP A 516 22.29 -14.85 9.76
N PRO A 517 21.54 -13.92 9.11
CA PRO A 517 20.78 -12.89 9.81
C PRO A 517 19.61 -13.44 10.63
N PHE A 518 19.10 -14.64 10.31
CA PHE A 518 18.00 -15.26 11.03
C PHE A 518 18.40 -15.98 12.33
N SER A 519 19.67 -16.15 12.58
CA SER A 519 20.16 -16.78 13.83
C SER A 519 20.04 -15.88 15.06
N VAL A 520 19.59 -14.64 14.91
CA VAL A 520 19.42 -13.66 16.00
C VAL A 520 18.41 -14.10 17.07
N SER A 521 17.45 -14.97 16.71
CA SER A 521 16.49 -15.54 17.65
C SER A 521 16.03 -16.93 17.21
N THR A 522 15.55 -17.73 18.17
CA THR A 522 14.91 -19.02 17.87
C THR A 522 13.69 -18.83 17.00
N LEU A 523 12.90 -17.78 17.20
CA LEU A 523 11.70 -17.48 16.44
C LEU A 523 12.02 -17.27 14.96
N SER A 524 12.96 -16.36 14.62
CA SER A 524 13.35 -16.13 13.22
C SER A 524 13.97 -17.35 12.56
N ALA A 525 14.83 -18.09 13.29
CA ALA A 525 15.43 -19.33 12.77
C ALA A 525 14.37 -20.40 12.46
N ASP A 526 13.35 -20.54 13.32
CA ASP A 526 12.25 -21.49 13.11
C ASP A 526 11.40 -21.11 11.88
N TYR A 527 11.04 -19.83 11.71
CA TYR A 527 10.29 -19.36 10.55
C TYR A 527 11.04 -19.56 9.25
N LEU A 528 12.35 -19.27 9.22
CA LEU A 528 13.19 -19.54 8.06
C LEU A 528 13.30 -21.04 7.78
N SER A 529 13.47 -21.87 8.80
CA SER A 529 13.57 -23.34 8.66
C SER A 529 12.28 -23.93 8.10
N ILE A 530 11.11 -23.50 8.61
CA ILE A 530 9.79 -23.92 8.12
C ILE A 530 9.63 -23.50 6.65
N SER A 531 9.85 -22.21 6.35
CA SER A 531 9.70 -21.67 4.99
C SER A 531 10.62 -22.38 4.00
N SER A 532 11.89 -22.59 4.36
CA SER A 532 12.86 -23.27 3.51
C SER A 532 12.48 -24.74 3.25
N THR A 533 12.06 -25.46 4.30
CA THR A 533 11.66 -26.86 4.17
C THR A 533 10.44 -27.01 3.27
N LEU A 534 9.41 -26.19 3.49
CA LEU A 534 8.17 -26.29 2.72
C LEU A 534 8.35 -25.82 1.27
N GLN A 535 9.15 -24.79 1.03
CA GLN A 535 9.45 -24.34 -0.33
C GLN A 535 10.22 -25.43 -1.13
N GLN A 536 11.18 -26.13 -0.52
CA GLN A 536 11.88 -27.27 -1.15
C GLN A 536 10.92 -28.42 -1.51
N MET A 537 9.79 -28.53 -0.81
CA MET A 537 8.73 -29.51 -1.10
C MET A 537 7.71 -29.00 -2.12
N GLY A 538 7.88 -27.80 -2.68
CA GLY A 538 7.00 -27.20 -3.66
C GLY A 538 5.76 -26.50 -3.06
N TYR A 539 5.81 -26.15 -1.77
CA TYR A 539 4.80 -25.35 -1.10
C TYR A 539 5.25 -23.90 -0.95
N GLU A 540 4.30 -22.98 -1.03
CA GLU A 540 4.50 -21.58 -0.69
C GLU A 540 3.75 -21.25 0.61
N VAL A 541 4.48 -20.76 1.60
CA VAL A 541 3.95 -20.51 2.95
C VAL A 541 3.13 -19.23 2.93
N GLN A 542 1.90 -19.31 3.49
CA GLN A 542 0.98 -18.18 3.60
C GLN A 542 0.87 -17.65 5.05
N SER A 543 0.85 -18.53 6.04
CA SER A 543 0.94 -18.15 7.45
C SER A 543 1.53 -19.26 8.30
N ILE A 544 2.14 -18.90 9.44
CA ILE A 544 2.77 -19.82 10.39
C ILE A 544 2.26 -19.50 11.80
N HIS A 545 1.67 -20.46 12.47
CA HIS A 545 1.26 -20.38 13.86
C HIS A 545 2.05 -21.40 14.67
N THR A 546 3.08 -20.93 15.40
CA THR A 546 3.98 -21.79 16.16
C THR A 546 3.73 -21.74 17.66
N ASN A 547 4.04 -22.84 18.32
CA ASN A 547 4.47 -22.88 19.71
C ASN A 547 5.89 -23.52 19.76
N GLU A 548 6.45 -23.71 20.95
CA GLU A 548 7.84 -24.16 21.12
C GLU A 548 8.19 -25.45 20.34
N SER A 549 7.24 -26.33 20.05
CA SER A 549 7.52 -27.65 19.49
C SER A 549 6.58 -28.08 18.35
N THR A 550 5.54 -27.34 18.05
CA THR A 550 4.59 -27.62 16.97
C THR A 550 4.25 -26.36 16.19
N ALA A 551 3.88 -26.52 14.92
CA ALA A 551 3.38 -25.45 14.10
C ALA A 551 2.18 -25.92 13.28
N ILE A 552 1.23 -25.02 13.08
CA ILE A 552 0.20 -25.10 12.04
C ILE A 552 0.60 -24.10 10.97
N VAL A 553 0.70 -24.57 9.74
CA VAL A 553 1.17 -23.75 8.60
C VAL A 553 0.14 -23.86 7.49
N TYR A 554 -0.33 -22.72 7.01
CA TYR A 554 -1.15 -22.65 5.80
C TYR A 554 -0.25 -22.41 4.62
N VAL A 555 -0.44 -23.20 3.56
CA VAL A 555 0.39 -23.14 2.35
C VAL A 555 -0.48 -23.21 1.10
N THR A 556 0.05 -22.73 -0.02
CA THR A 556 -0.41 -23.03 -1.37
C THR A 556 0.64 -23.89 -2.10
N ASN A 557 0.31 -24.38 -3.28
CA ASN A 557 1.26 -25.10 -4.14
C ASN A 557 1.11 -24.67 -5.60
N SER A 558 1.97 -25.18 -6.47
CA SER A 558 2.00 -24.85 -7.90
C SER A 558 0.75 -25.25 -8.69
N GLN A 559 -0.25 -25.90 -8.07
CA GLN A 559 -1.48 -26.33 -8.74
C GLN A 559 -2.63 -25.32 -8.64
N GLY A 560 -2.52 -24.33 -7.75
CA GLY A 560 -3.53 -23.28 -7.62
C GLY A 560 -3.60 -22.66 -6.23
N PRO A 561 -4.58 -21.75 -6.03
CA PRO A 561 -4.66 -20.89 -4.86
C PRO A 561 -5.32 -21.52 -3.62
N ASN A 562 -5.60 -22.84 -3.64
CA ASN A 562 -6.27 -23.48 -2.51
C ASN A 562 -5.32 -23.60 -1.31
N LEU A 563 -5.78 -23.13 -0.16
CA LEU A 563 -5.04 -23.26 1.09
C LEU A 563 -5.04 -24.72 1.59
N ILE A 564 -3.87 -25.18 1.99
CA ILE A 564 -3.61 -26.49 2.57
C ILE A 564 -3.10 -26.25 4.00
N GLU A 565 -3.72 -26.87 4.98
CA GLU A 565 -3.27 -26.86 6.36
C GLU A 565 -2.27 -28.00 6.59
N LEU A 566 -1.08 -27.68 7.07
CA LEU A 566 -0.04 -28.62 7.43
C LEU A 566 0.29 -28.52 8.92
N HIS A 567 0.44 -29.68 9.55
CA HIS A 567 0.91 -29.76 10.93
C HIS A 567 2.37 -30.16 10.96
N LEU A 568 3.20 -29.41 11.67
CA LEU A 568 4.62 -29.66 11.80
C LEU A 568 4.99 -29.88 13.27
N LYS A 569 6.02 -30.70 13.47
CA LYS A 569 6.63 -30.92 14.77
C LYS A 569 8.12 -30.71 14.70
N LYS A 570 8.67 -30.01 15.69
CA LYS A 570 10.10 -29.76 15.81
C LYS A 570 10.83 -31.00 16.29
N SER A 571 11.91 -31.38 15.60
CA SER A 571 12.80 -32.50 15.94
C SER A 571 14.25 -32.00 15.85
N GLY A 572 14.84 -31.66 16.99
CA GLY A 572 16.11 -30.94 17.00
C GLY A 572 15.96 -29.54 16.42
N ASN A 573 16.71 -29.22 15.37
CA ASN A 573 16.61 -27.95 14.65
C ASN A 573 15.76 -28.03 13.37
N GLU A 574 15.14 -29.17 13.09
CA GLU A 574 14.36 -29.40 11.89
C GLU A 574 12.87 -29.43 12.19
N TRP A 575 12.04 -28.96 11.24
CA TRP A 575 10.59 -29.07 11.31
C TRP A 575 10.11 -30.15 10.33
N LEU A 576 9.36 -31.09 10.84
CA LEU A 576 8.87 -32.26 10.09
C LEU A 576 7.35 -32.23 10.01
N ILE A 577 6.80 -32.47 8.82
CA ILE A 577 5.35 -32.60 8.65
C ILE A 577 4.89 -33.85 9.43
N THR A 578 3.83 -33.68 10.22
CA THR A 578 3.18 -34.78 10.92
C THR A 578 1.90 -35.18 10.18
N PRO A 579 1.54 -36.47 10.20
CA PRO A 579 0.31 -36.94 9.57
C PRO A 579 -0.95 -36.28 10.13
#